data_c97cdfb7b5e5c8c5b726760257e70f0e
#
_entry.id   c97cdfb7b5e5c8c5b726760257e70f0e
#
_cell.length_a   1.000
_cell.length_b   1.000
_cell.length_c   1.000
_cell.angle_alpha   90.00
_cell.angle_beta   90.00
_cell.angle_gamma   90.00
#
_symmetry.space_group_name_H-M   'P 1'
#
loop_
_entity.id
_entity.type
_entity.pdbx_description
1 polymer ?
#
loop_
_entity_poly.entity_id
_entity_poly.type
_entity_poly.pdbx_seq_one_letter_code
_entity_poly.pdbx_strand_id
1 'polypeptide(L)'
;MRQISLTKNDIKEYSITWGGLALIEFLVSERNNIGKKFKTSLDIGSGDGVHSEIMQHVGFKVTGVDKYSDRADYTMDFMSYTKARQMDFDVVFCSHVIEHQRNVGEFLDRIYDVLSDDGVLIISAPNHSAETLIEGHINSFIFPLFLQQLIHAGFDCKNGKYLSAMENSFIVSKSKDFELSERQENGYQWTKKHQNRSPIDLQNSSIDLLFHNCQYIQPDLTLKLPKNYWSYGMIINMERWGLKFHT
;
A
#
# COMPACT_ATOMS: atom_id res chain seq x y z
N MET A 1 -2.91 -20.93 -18.21
CA MET A 1 -3.64 -20.17 -17.19
C MET A 1 -3.50 -20.92 -15.88
N ARG A 2 -2.66 -20.48 -14.97
CA ARG A 2 -2.66 -21.01 -13.61
C ARG A 2 -3.86 -20.39 -12.91
N GLN A 3 -4.87 -21.18 -12.67
CA GLN A 3 -5.99 -20.80 -11.81
C GLN A 3 -5.40 -20.75 -10.39
N ILE A 4 -5.34 -19.58 -9.80
CA ILE A 4 -4.98 -19.42 -8.39
C ILE A 4 -6.20 -19.91 -7.60
N SER A 5 -6.24 -21.19 -7.27
CA SER A 5 -7.22 -21.75 -6.36
C SER A 5 -6.53 -21.99 -5.02
N LEU A 6 -6.83 -21.14 -4.06
CA LEU A 6 -6.50 -21.39 -2.68
C LEU A 6 -7.40 -22.50 -2.17
N THR A 7 -6.86 -23.67 -1.85
CA THR A 7 -7.64 -24.77 -1.27
C THR A 7 -7.72 -24.64 0.25
N LYS A 8 -8.81 -25.18 0.85
CA LYS A 8 -8.99 -25.17 2.32
C LYS A 8 -7.80 -25.78 3.11
N ASN A 9 -7.04 -26.66 2.47
CA ASN A 9 -5.93 -27.38 3.11
C ASN A 9 -4.60 -26.61 3.04
N ASP A 10 -4.51 -25.65 2.11
CA ASP A 10 -3.27 -24.87 1.92
C ASP A 10 -3.25 -23.60 2.77
N ILE A 11 -4.36 -23.28 3.42
CA ILE A 11 -4.55 -22.02 4.06
C ILE A 11 -4.93 -22.26 5.51
N LYS A 12 -3.98 -22.10 6.40
CA LYS A 12 -4.24 -21.89 7.83
C LYS A 12 -5.23 -20.75 7.98
N GLU A 13 -6.01 -20.70 9.05
CA GLU A 13 -7.00 -19.66 9.32
C GLU A 13 -6.35 -18.27 9.41
N TYR A 14 -6.10 -17.63 8.27
CA TYR A 14 -5.57 -16.27 8.22
C TYR A 14 -6.69 -15.27 8.29
N SER A 15 -6.54 -14.32 9.17
CA SER A 15 -7.35 -13.12 9.23
C SER A 15 -6.65 -12.04 8.38
N ILE A 16 -7.17 -11.72 7.20
CA ILE A 16 -6.68 -10.56 6.44
C ILE A 16 -6.96 -9.32 7.27
N THR A 17 -5.89 -8.64 7.64
CA THR A 17 -5.93 -7.42 8.45
C THR A 17 -5.96 -6.16 7.57
N TRP A 18 -5.75 -5.02 8.19
CA TRP A 18 -5.69 -3.72 7.54
C TRP A 18 -4.72 -3.70 6.33
N GLY A 19 -5.08 -2.99 5.26
CA GLY A 19 -4.34 -2.96 4.00
C GLY A 19 -4.62 -4.14 3.07
N GLY A 20 -5.22 -5.21 3.59
CA GLY A 20 -5.47 -6.44 2.85
C GLY A 20 -6.38 -6.27 1.65
N LEU A 21 -7.34 -5.32 1.68
CA LEU A 21 -8.21 -5.06 0.51
C LEU A 21 -7.44 -4.52 -0.68
N ALA A 22 -6.52 -3.57 -0.44
CA ALA A 22 -5.68 -3.04 -1.52
C ALA A 22 -4.72 -4.12 -2.07
N LEU A 23 -4.17 -4.95 -1.18
CA LEU A 23 -3.35 -6.09 -1.61
C LEU A 23 -4.15 -7.04 -2.51
N ILE A 24 -5.35 -7.44 -2.10
CA ILE A 24 -6.20 -8.34 -2.90
C ILE A 24 -6.56 -7.72 -4.24
N GLU A 25 -6.96 -6.44 -4.26
CA GLU A 25 -7.22 -5.73 -5.52
C GLU A 25 -6.02 -5.81 -6.47
N PHE A 26 -4.81 -5.57 -5.96
CA PHE A 26 -3.59 -5.70 -6.74
C PHE A 26 -3.40 -7.15 -7.25
N LEU A 27 -3.50 -8.14 -6.36
CA LEU A 27 -3.29 -9.55 -6.71
C LEU A 27 -4.30 -10.03 -7.76
N VAL A 28 -5.54 -9.58 -7.69
CA VAL A 28 -6.58 -9.93 -8.67
C VAL A 28 -6.34 -9.23 -10.00
N SER A 29 -6.12 -7.92 -9.98
CA SER A 29 -5.93 -7.15 -11.21
C SER A 29 -4.66 -7.56 -11.96
N GLU A 30 -3.60 -7.92 -11.24
CA GLU A 30 -2.30 -8.28 -11.81
C GLU A 30 -2.06 -9.81 -11.89
N ARG A 31 -3.07 -10.64 -11.67
CA ARG A 31 -2.94 -12.12 -11.62
C ARG A 31 -2.21 -12.75 -12.80
N ASN A 32 -2.29 -12.15 -13.99
CA ASN A 32 -1.63 -12.63 -15.20
C ASN A 32 -0.14 -12.21 -15.30
N ASN A 33 0.25 -11.24 -14.48
CA ASN A 33 1.60 -10.64 -14.43
C ASN A 33 2.42 -11.17 -13.25
N ILE A 34 1.78 -11.77 -12.25
CA ILE A 34 2.47 -12.40 -11.11
C ILE A 34 3.30 -13.60 -11.61
N GLY A 35 4.53 -13.69 -11.16
CA GLY A 35 5.51 -14.68 -11.61
C GLY A 35 6.16 -14.36 -12.96
N LYS A 36 5.72 -13.32 -13.66
CA LYS A 36 6.30 -12.84 -14.93
C LYS A 36 6.94 -11.47 -14.76
N LYS A 37 6.11 -10.43 -14.66
CA LYS A 37 6.52 -9.05 -14.39
C LYS A 37 6.81 -8.87 -12.90
N PHE A 38 5.91 -9.32 -12.03
CA PHE A 38 6.01 -9.19 -10.58
C PHE A 38 6.45 -10.53 -9.96
N LYS A 39 7.67 -10.60 -9.44
CA LYS A 39 8.31 -11.81 -8.90
C LYS A 39 8.70 -11.66 -7.44
N THR A 40 9.15 -10.46 -7.06
CA THR A 40 9.69 -10.17 -5.74
C THR A 40 8.79 -9.17 -5.01
N SER A 41 8.60 -9.35 -3.71
CA SER A 41 7.92 -8.39 -2.88
C SER A 41 8.62 -8.17 -1.55
N LEU A 42 8.52 -6.94 -1.06
CA LEU A 42 8.93 -6.54 0.28
C LEU A 42 7.68 -6.25 1.10
N ASP A 43 7.54 -6.91 2.24
CA ASP A 43 6.47 -6.66 3.23
C ASP A 43 7.07 -5.89 4.41
N ILE A 44 6.78 -4.58 4.46
CA ILE A 44 7.27 -3.69 5.51
C ILE A 44 6.25 -3.64 6.65
N GLY A 45 6.67 -4.02 7.84
CA GLY A 45 5.79 -4.22 8.98
C GLY A 45 4.98 -5.52 8.83
N SER A 46 5.67 -6.61 8.48
CA SER A 46 5.04 -7.89 8.16
C SER A 46 4.28 -8.55 9.32
N GLY A 47 4.54 -8.12 10.56
CA GLY A 47 3.84 -8.61 11.74
C GLY A 47 3.85 -10.13 11.85
N ASP A 48 2.67 -10.72 11.93
CA ASP A 48 2.49 -12.18 11.98
C ASP A 48 2.71 -12.91 10.64
N GLY A 49 3.02 -12.18 9.57
CA GLY A 49 3.35 -12.75 8.26
C GLY A 49 2.15 -13.10 7.38
N VAL A 50 0.94 -12.74 7.76
CA VAL A 50 -0.30 -13.11 7.04
C VAL A 50 -0.27 -12.64 5.59
N HIS A 51 0.08 -11.39 5.33
CA HIS A 51 0.12 -10.84 3.97
C HIS A 51 1.31 -11.42 3.19
N SER A 52 2.45 -11.62 3.85
CA SER A 52 3.61 -12.30 3.27
C SER A 52 3.25 -13.70 2.79
N GLU A 53 2.55 -14.50 3.58
CA GLU A 53 2.13 -15.84 3.21
C GLU A 53 1.13 -15.83 2.02
N ILE A 54 0.19 -14.87 1.97
CA ILE A 54 -0.72 -14.70 0.83
C ILE A 54 0.08 -14.39 -0.44
N MET A 55 1.01 -13.46 -0.38
CA MET A 55 1.86 -13.12 -1.53
C MET A 55 2.74 -14.31 -1.97
N GLN A 56 3.33 -15.05 -1.03
CA GLN A 56 4.09 -16.27 -1.33
C GLN A 56 3.21 -17.33 -2.01
N HIS A 57 1.99 -17.51 -1.53
CA HIS A 57 1.06 -18.50 -2.07
C HIS A 57 0.69 -18.21 -3.53
N VAL A 58 0.54 -16.96 -3.91
CA VAL A 58 0.26 -16.57 -5.31
C VAL A 58 1.51 -16.53 -6.19
N GLY A 59 2.71 -16.73 -5.62
CA GLY A 59 3.94 -16.96 -6.38
C GLY A 59 5.01 -15.87 -6.29
N PHE A 60 4.90 -14.95 -5.32
CA PHE A 60 5.99 -14.00 -5.03
C PHE A 60 7.10 -14.67 -4.21
N LYS A 61 8.33 -14.20 -4.46
CA LYS A 61 9.41 -14.33 -3.49
C LYS A 61 9.31 -13.14 -2.53
N VAL A 62 8.81 -13.38 -1.34
CA VAL A 62 8.58 -12.34 -0.34
C VAL A 62 9.78 -12.18 0.56
N THR A 63 10.06 -10.95 0.96
CA THR A 63 10.96 -10.59 2.06
C THR A 63 10.15 -9.80 3.08
N GLY A 64 10.01 -10.33 4.29
CA GLY A 64 9.34 -9.67 5.40
C GLY A 64 10.34 -8.91 6.28
N VAL A 65 10.06 -7.65 6.58
CA VAL A 65 10.81 -6.83 7.54
C VAL A 65 9.85 -6.29 8.58
N ASP A 66 10.12 -6.59 9.85
CA ASP A 66 9.33 -6.08 10.97
C ASP A 66 10.24 -5.72 12.13
N LYS A 67 9.91 -4.66 12.86
CA LYS A 67 10.76 -4.20 13.96
C LYS A 67 10.71 -5.09 15.19
N TYR A 68 9.60 -5.79 15.39
CA TYR A 68 9.28 -6.49 16.61
C TYR A 68 8.97 -7.97 16.41
N SER A 69 8.51 -8.37 15.23
CA SER A 69 8.10 -9.74 14.97
C SER A 69 9.29 -10.65 14.69
N ASP A 70 9.37 -11.77 15.39
CA ASP A 70 10.32 -12.84 15.14
C ASP A 70 9.93 -13.74 13.94
N ARG A 71 8.75 -13.53 13.37
CA ARG A 71 8.27 -14.22 12.16
C ARG A 71 8.75 -13.55 10.88
N ALA A 72 9.25 -12.32 10.96
CA ALA A 72 9.83 -11.64 9.81
C ALA A 72 11.16 -12.27 9.40
N ASP A 73 11.48 -12.23 8.10
CA ASP A 73 12.81 -12.65 7.62
C ASP A 73 13.93 -11.79 8.24
N TYR A 74 13.60 -10.53 8.55
CA TYR A 74 14.50 -9.58 9.22
C TYR A 74 13.74 -8.86 10.34
N THR A 75 14.05 -9.22 11.59
CA THR A 75 13.54 -8.52 12.78
C THR A 75 14.37 -7.28 13.03
N MET A 76 14.01 -6.17 12.39
CA MET A 76 14.71 -4.89 12.49
C MET A 76 13.86 -3.73 11.94
N ASP A 77 14.26 -2.52 12.29
CA ASP A 77 13.67 -1.31 11.71
C ASP A 77 13.99 -1.26 10.19
N PHE A 78 12.95 -1.05 9.37
CA PHE A 78 13.11 -0.94 7.92
C PHE A 78 14.10 0.16 7.52
N MET A 79 14.17 1.26 8.25
CA MET A 79 15.13 2.34 7.98
C MET A 79 16.58 1.87 8.15
N SER A 80 16.81 0.83 8.95
CA SER A 80 18.11 0.21 9.18
C SER A 80 18.38 -1.00 8.26
N TYR A 81 17.40 -1.43 7.45
CA TYR A 81 17.53 -2.57 6.56
C TYR A 81 18.37 -2.22 5.31
N THR A 82 19.68 -2.33 5.43
CA THR A 82 20.63 -1.91 4.37
C THR A 82 20.68 -2.85 3.16
N LYS A 83 20.35 -4.13 3.32
CA LYS A 83 20.30 -5.10 2.20
C LYS A 83 19.28 -4.71 1.13
N ALA A 84 18.20 -4.01 1.51
CA ALA A 84 17.22 -3.50 0.55
C ALA A 84 17.82 -2.52 -0.48
N ARG A 85 18.92 -1.84 -0.16
CA ARG A 85 19.62 -0.95 -1.12
C ARG A 85 20.27 -1.67 -2.30
N GLN A 86 20.36 -2.99 -2.22
CA GLN A 86 20.95 -3.85 -3.25
C GLN A 86 19.91 -4.67 -4.00
N MET A 87 18.62 -4.49 -3.67
CA MET A 87 17.52 -5.26 -4.23
C MET A 87 16.42 -4.30 -4.67
N ASP A 88 16.05 -4.41 -5.94
CA ASP A 88 14.87 -3.76 -6.47
C ASP A 88 13.68 -4.72 -6.33
N PHE A 89 12.67 -4.31 -5.56
CA PHE A 89 11.46 -5.11 -5.40
C PHE A 89 10.41 -4.73 -6.44
N ASP A 90 9.78 -5.72 -7.04
CA ASP A 90 8.70 -5.49 -8.01
C ASP A 90 7.44 -4.97 -7.31
N VAL A 91 7.23 -5.37 -6.04
CA VAL A 91 6.12 -4.91 -5.20
C VAL A 91 6.63 -4.59 -3.80
N VAL A 92 6.25 -3.45 -3.28
CA VAL A 92 6.40 -3.12 -1.86
C VAL A 92 5.00 -3.03 -1.25
N PHE A 93 4.77 -3.81 -0.21
CA PHE A 93 3.56 -3.75 0.61
C PHE A 93 3.90 -3.16 1.97
N CYS A 94 3.13 -2.17 2.40
CA CYS A 94 3.35 -1.47 3.66
C CYS A 94 1.99 -1.09 4.27
N SER A 95 1.59 -1.80 5.30
CA SER A 95 0.28 -1.60 5.92
C SER A 95 0.42 -1.23 7.38
N HIS A 96 -0.15 -0.08 7.77
CA HIS A 96 -0.19 0.40 9.14
C HIS A 96 1.20 0.48 9.80
N VAL A 97 2.15 1.08 9.10
CA VAL A 97 3.53 1.32 9.56
C VAL A 97 3.89 2.80 9.51
N ILE A 98 3.38 3.50 8.47
CA ILE A 98 3.78 4.88 8.19
C ILE A 98 3.31 5.86 9.29
N GLU A 99 2.20 5.58 9.96
CA GLU A 99 1.67 6.37 11.07
C GLU A 99 2.59 6.37 12.30
N HIS A 100 3.44 5.35 12.42
CA HIS A 100 4.42 5.22 13.49
C HIS A 100 5.78 5.84 13.15
N GLN A 101 5.96 6.34 11.92
CA GLN A 101 7.27 6.84 11.47
C GLN A 101 7.48 8.29 11.88
N ARG A 102 8.62 8.58 12.50
CA ARG A 102 9.00 9.93 12.91
C ARG A 102 9.24 10.84 11.70
N ASN A 103 9.93 10.32 10.68
CA ASN A 103 10.31 11.02 9.45
C ASN A 103 9.58 10.38 8.26
N VAL A 104 8.34 10.76 8.07
CA VAL A 104 7.47 10.21 7.00
C VAL A 104 8.10 10.40 5.62
N GLY A 105 8.69 11.57 5.35
CA GLY A 105 9.34 11.83 4.08
C GLY A 105 10.52 10.89 3.81
N GLU A 106 11.43 10.74 4.76
CA GLU A 106 12.56 9.80 4.65
C GLU A 106 12.11 8.35 4.50
N PHE A 107 11.04 7.98 5.19
CA PHE A 107 10.46 6.64 5.08
C PHE A 107 9.92 6.37 3.68
N LEU A 108 9.17 7.31 3.09
CA LEU A 108 8.67 7.20 1.73
C LEU A 108 9.79 7.23 0.67
N ASP A 109 10.80 8.09 0.87
CA ASP A 109 11.99 8.12 0.01
C ASP A 109 12.71 6.77 0.04
N ARG A 110 12.80 6.17 1.22
CA ARG A 110 13.39 4.84 1.36
C ARG A 110 12.58 3.74 0.66
N ILE A 111 11.25 3.81 0.72
CA ILE A 111 10.38 2.92 -0.05
C ILE A 111 10.60 3.13 -1.55
N TYR A 112 10.68 4.39 -1.98
CA TYR A 112 10.94 4.72 -3.38
C TYR A 112 12.27 4.12 -3.88
N ASP A 113 13.34 4.20 -3.07
CA ASP A 113 14.67 3.69 -3.41
C ASP A 113 14.70 2.17 -3.59
N VAL A 114 13.91 1.41 -2.81
CA VAL A 114 13.93 -0.06 -2.85
C VAL A 114 12.92 -0.65 -3.85
N LEU A 115 12.03 0.17 -4.38
CA LEU A 115 11.06 -0.22 -5.39
C LEU A 115 11.73 -0.16 -6.77
N SER A 116 11.54 -1.19 -7.61
CA SER A 116 12.00 -1.18 -8.99
C SER A 116 11.31 -0.07 -9.81
N ASP A 117 11.88 0.34 -10.93
CA ASP A 117 11.34 1.44 -11.74
C ASP A 117 9.93 1.18 -12.26
N ASP A 118 9.63 -0.08 -12.62
CA ASP A 118 8.29 -0.51 -13.02
C ASP A 118 7.50 -1.18 -11.86
N GLY A 119 7.97 -0.99 -10.64
CA GLY A 119 7.40 -1.58 -9.43
C GLY A 119 6.12 -0.87 -8.95
N VAL A 120 5.44 -1.55 -8.03
CA VAL A 120 4.18 -1.06 -7.44
C VAL A 120 4.31 -1.00 -5.92
N LEU A 121 3.98 0.16 -5.36
CA LEU A 121 3.77 0.36 -3.94
C LEU A 121 2.30 0.16 -3.60
N ILE A 122 2.03 -0.68 -2.62
CA ILE A 122 0.73 -0.83 -1.97
C ILE A 122 0.92 -0.37 -0.53
N ILE A 123 0.32 0.76 -0.17
CA ILE A 123 0.51 1.38 1.14
C ILE A 123 -0.82 1.75 1.78
N SER A 124 -0.95 1.50 3.08
CA SER A 124 -2.15 1.80 3.86
C SER A 124 -1.79 2.46 5.17
N ALA A 125 -2.64 3.39 5.59
CA ALA A 125 -2.60 4.02 6.91
C ALA A 125 -4.02 4.22 7.44
N PRO A 126 -4.23 4.25 8.77
CA PRO A 126 -5.55 4.45 9.34
C PRO A 126 -6.11 5.82 8.99
N ASN A 127 -7.41 5.85 8.68
CA ASN A 127 -8.16 7.07 8.39
C ASN A 127 -8.92 7.50 9.66
N HIS A 128 -8.25 8.12 10.59
CA HIS A 128 -8.88 8.70 11.78
C HIS A 128 -8.63 10.21 11.83
N SER A 129 -9.49 10.93 12.55
CA SER A 129 -9.31 12.37 12.73
C SER A 129 -8.03 12.67 13.50
N ALA A 130 -7.42 13.82 13.21
CA ALA A 130 -6.17 14.26 13.85
C ALA A 130 -6.31 14.46 15.37
N GLU A 131 -7.54 14.66 15.86
CA GLU A 131 -7.85 14.83 17.28
C GLU A 131 -7.94 13.48 18.02
N THR A 132 -7.97 12.35 17.30
CA THR A 132 -8.07 11.03 17.91
C THR A 132 -6.68 10.59 18.37
N LEU A 133 -6.52 10.50 19.69
CA LEU A 133 -5.30 9.96 20.29
C LEU A 133 -5.33 8.43 20.22
N ILE A 134 -4.41 7.86 19.44
CA ILE A 134 -4.14 6.42 19.39
C ILE A 134 -2.69 6.20 19.78
N GLU A 135 -2.44 5.33 20.75
CA GLU A 135 -1.10 5.05 21.24
C GLU A 135 -0.18 4.60 20.10
N GLY A 136 0.97 5.23 19.97
CA GLY A 136 1.96 4.95 18.91
C GLY A 136 1.68 5.59 17.56
N HIS A 137 0.49 6.12 17.31
CA HIS A 137 0.20 6.87 16.09
C HIS A 137 0.66 8.32 16.25
N ILE A 138 1.83 8.62 15.76
CA ILE A 138 2.43 9.96 15.84
C ILE A 138 2.12 10.84 14.62
N ASN A 139 1.50 10.25 13.59
CA ASN A 139 1.02 10.95 12.41
C ASN A 139 -0.44 10.55 12.10
N SER A 140 -1.17 11.50 11.53
CA SER A 140 -2.52 11.28 11.01
C SER A 140 -2.50 11.38 9.47
N PHE A 141 -3.12 10.40 8.81
CA PHE A 141 -3.12 10.27 7.35
C PHE A 141 -4.54 10.41 6.80
N ILE A 142 -5.11 11.63 6.89
CA ILE A 142 -6.31 11.92 6.12
C ILE A 142 -5.99 11.90 4.62
N PHE A 143 -6.95 11.48 3.80
CA PHE A 143 -6.75 11.21 2.37
C PHE A 143 -5.96 12.30 1.62
N PRO A 144 -6.31 13.61 1.67
CA PRO A 144 -5.61 14.61 0.89
C PRO A 144 -4.16 14.82 1.33
N LEU A 145 -3.85 14.67 2.62
CA LEU A 145 -2.48 14.81 3.11
C LEU A 145 -1.64 13.59 2.74
N PHE A 146 -2.20 12.38 2.84
CA PHE A 146 -1.50 11.16 2.45
C PHE A 146 -1.19 11.16 0.95
N LEU A 147 -2.17 11.55 0.12
CA LEU A 147 -1.99 11.73 -1.31
C LEU A 147 -0.83 12.71 -1.62
N GLN A 148 -0.78 13.85 -0.95
CA GLN A 148 0.31 14.81 -1.13
C GLN A 148 1.67 14.23 -0.75
N GLN A 149 1.76 13.50 0.36
CA GLN A 149 3.00 12.85 0.78
C GLN A 149 3.52 11.87 -0.28
N LEU A 150 2.63 11.06 -0.87
CA LEU A 150 2.99 10.13 -1.94
C LEU A 150 3.46 10.86 -3.21
N ILE A 151 2.77 11.94 -3.60
CA ILE A 151 3.16 12.75 -4.75
C ILE A 151 4.55 13.38 -4.51
N HIS A 152 4.78 13.93 -3.33
CA HIS A 152 6.06 14.50 -2.96
C HIS A 152 7.19 13.47 -2.91
N ALA A 153 6.88 12.23 -2.58
CA ALA A 153 7.83 11.13 -2.61
C ALA A 153 8.10 10.59 -4.03
N GLY A 154 7.41 11.10 -5.06
CA GLY A 154 7.67 10.75 -6.45
C GLY A 154 6.76 9.67 -7.03
N PHE A 155 5.67 9.31 -6.34
CA PHE A 155 4.73 8.33 -6.85
C PHE A 155 3.70 8.93 -7.81
N ASP A 156 3.35 8.18 -8.85
CA ASP A 156 2.29 8.51 -9.81
C ASP A 156 0.92 8.14 -9.24
N CYS A 157 0.35 9.07 -8.49
CA CYS A 157 -0.97 8.89 -7.93
C CYS A 157 -2.09 9.12 -8.95
N LYS A 158 -1.82 9.85 -10.05
CA LYS A 158 -2.81 10.14 -11.08
C LYS A 158 -3.30 8.87 -11.79
N ASN A 159 -2.39 7.94 -12.05
CA ASN A 159 -2.70 6.65 -12.67
C ASN A 159 -2.84 5.53 -11.63
N GLY A 160 -2.71 5.86 -10.36
CA GLY A 160 -2.87 4.94 -9.26
C GLY A 160 -4.32 4.62 -8.92
N LYS A 161 -4.48 3.69 -7.97
CA LYS A 161 -5.77 3.36 -7.37
C LYS A 161 -5.76 3.73 -5.89
N TYR A 162 -6.92 4.02 -5.32
CA TYR A 162 -7.05 4.25 -3.88
C TYR A 162 -8.30 3.59 -3.31
N LEU A 163 -8.25 3.37 -2.01
CA LEU A 163 -9.38 2.99 -1.19
C LEU A 163 -9.40 3.93 0.02
N SER A 164 -10.53 4.56 0.29
CA SER A 164 -10.68 5.43 1.46
C SER A 164 -11.93 5.04 2.24
N ALA A 165 -11.69 4.55 3.47
CA ALA A 165 -12.76 4.14 4.38
C ALA A 165 -12.29 4.29 5.84
N MET A 166 -12.14 3.19 6.58
CA MET A 166 -11.50 3.19 7.91
C MET A 166 -9.97 3.32 7.81
N GLU A 167 -9.44 3.07 6.63
CA GLU A 167 -8.07 3.31 6.25
C GLU A 167 -8.01 4.00 4.88
N ASN A 168 -6.93 4.69 4.62
CA ASN A 168 -6.59 5.17 3.30
C ASN A 168 -5.51 4.26 2.73
N SER A 169 -5.81 3.62 1.61
CA SER A 169 -4.88 2.73 0.92
C SER A 169 -4.64 3.21 -0.49
N PHE A 170 -3.41 3.08 -0.96
CA PHE A 170 -3.01 3.45 -2.32
C PHE A 170 -2.26 2.30 -2.98
N ILE A 171 -2.49 2.14 -4.29
CA ILE A 171 -1.73 1.28 -5.20
C ILE A 171 -1.14 2.21 -6.25
N VAL A 172 0.15 2.47 -6.20
CA VAL A 172 0.83 3.48 -7.01
C VAL A 172 2.16 2.97 -7.54
N SER A 173 2.62 3.51 -8.67
CA SER A 173 3.94 3.24 -9.25
C SER A 173 4.85 4.46 -9.11
N LYS A 174 6.14 4.31 -9.41
CA LYS A 174 7.03 5.46 -9.55
C LYS A 174 6.57 6.37 -10.69
N SER A 175 6.71 7.67 -10.51
CA SER A 175 6.54 8.63 -11.58
C SER A 175 7.78 8.66 -12.46
N LYS A 176 7.60 8.56 -13.79
CA LYS A 176 8.72 8.47 -14.73
C LYS A 176 9.53 9.76 -14.89
N ASP A 177 8.95 10.88 -14.49
CA ASP A 177 9.53 12.22 -14.60
C ASP A 177 9.94 12.81 -13.23
N PHE A 178 10.09 11.96 -12.21
CA PHE A 178 10.48 12.39 -10.86
C PHE A 178 12.01 12.40 -10.69
N GLU A 179 12.53 13.56 -10.25
CA GLU A 179 13.93 13.75 -9.90
C GLU A 179 14.05 14.18 -8.43
N LEU A 180 14.63 13.32 -7.59
CA LEU A 180 14.77 13.57 -6.16
C LEU A 180 15.58 14.84 -5.86
N SER A 181 16.66 15.08 -6.61
CA SER A 181 17.50 16.26 -6.50
C SER A 181 16.70 17.55 -6.76
N GLU A 182 15.84 17.55 -7.76
CA GLU A 182 14.99 18.68 -8.09
C GLU A 182 14.03 19.04 -6.94
N ARG A 183 13.45 18.04 -6.28
CA ARG A 183 12.61 18.25 -5.10
C ARG A 183 13.41 18.86 -3.94
N GLN A 184 14.61 18.37 -3.69
CA GLN A 184 15.47 18.84 -2.60
C GLN A 184 15.95 20.28 -2.81
N GLU A 185 16.25 20.65 -4.05
CA GLU A 185 16.75 21.99 -4.39
C GLU A 185 15.66 23.06 -4.44
N ASN A 186 14.46 22.69 -4.85
CA ASN A 186 13.44 23.67 -5.24
C ASN A 186 12.20 23.75 -4.32
N GLY A 187 12.07 22.92 -3.28
CA GLY A 187 11.03 23.04 -2.24
C GLY A 187 9.63 23.41 -2.77
N TYR A 188 9.17 24.63 -2.45
CA TYR A 188 7.85 25.13 -2.86
C TYR A 188 7.68 25.24 -4.39
N GLN A 189 8.73 25.60 -5.13
CA GLN A 189 8.70 25.67 -6.59
C GLN A 189 8.48 24.30 -7.22
N TRP A 190 9.07 23.27 -6.62
CA TRP A 190 8.83 21.88 -7.03
C TRP A 190 7.36 21.51 -6.90
N THR A 191 6.72 21.81 -5.79
CA THR A 191 5.28 21.55 -5.58
C THR A 191 4.45 22.20 -6.68
N LYS A 192 4.74 23.46 -7.02
CA LYS A 192 4.04 24.17 -8.10
C LYS A 192 4.25 23.54 -9.47
N LYS A 193 5.49 23.15 -9.80
CA LYS A 193 5.84 22.51 -11.07
C LYS A 193 5.17 21.14 -11.24
N HIS A 194 5.01 20.40 -10.16
CA HIS A 194 4.48 19.03 -10.17
C HIS A 194 3.02 18.91 -9.74
N GLN A 195 2.28 20.01 -9.70
CA GLN A 195 0.83 19.99 -9.48
C GLN A 195 0.06 19.07 -10.43
N ASN A 196 0.55 18.90 -11.67
CA ASN A 196 -0.03 17.99 -12.65
C ASN A 196 0.07 16.51 -12.27
N ARG A 197 0.90 16.15 -11.31
CA ARG A 197 0.98 14.78 -10.74
C ARG A 197 -0.11 14.53 -9.71
N SER A 198 -0.71 15.58 -9.19
CA SER A 198 -1.91 15.45 -8.37
C SER A 198 -3.11 15.14 -9.27
N PRO A 199 -3.94 14.17 -8.95
CA PRO A 199 -5.24 14.00 -9.62
C PRO A 199 -6.16 15.21 -9.39
N ILE A 200 -5.71 16.19 -8.61
CA ILE A 200 -6.49 17.32 -8.13
C ILE A 200 -5.77 18.60 -8.47
N ASP A 201 -6.50 19.58 -8.96
CA ASP A 201 -6.09 20.96 -8.83
C ASP A 201 -6.16 21.35 -7.35
N LEU A 202 -5.03 21.28 -6.67
CA LEU A 202 -4.92 21.58 -5.24
C LEU A 202 -5.31 23.02 -4.89
N GLN A 203 -5.40 23.91 -5.88
CA GLN A 203 -5.82 25.31 -5.67
C GLN A 203 -7.34 25.46 -5.63
N ASN A 204 -8.08 24.54 -6.26
CA ASN A 204 -9.53 24.62 -6.41
C ASN A 204 -10.27 23.38 -5.90
N SER A 205 -9.58 22.49 -5.18
CA SER A 205 -10.18 21.21 -4.78
C SER A 205 -11.14 21.34 -3.63
N SER A 206 -12.39 20.99 -3.88
CA SER A 206 -13.28 20.48 -2.83
C SER A 206 -13.05 18.98 -2.62
N ILE A 207 -13.42 18.47 -1.45
CA ILE A 207 -13.34 17.01 -1.13
C ILE A 207 -14.05 16.17 -2.21
N ASP A 208 -15.11 16.68 -2.82
CA ASP A 208 -15.85 15.98 -3.86
C ASP A 208 -15.05 15.81 -5.16
N LEU A 209 -14.22 16.78 -5.52
CA LEU A 209 -13.28 16.68 -6.64
C LEU A 209 -12.15 15.65 -6.38
N LEU A 210 -11.75 15.48 -5.12
CA LEU A 210 -10.81 14.45 -4.69
C LEU A 210 -11.32 13.05 -5.04
N PHE A 211 -12.57 12.77 -4.76
CA PHE A 211 -13.17 11.46 -5.04
C PHE A 211 -13.42 11.20 -6.53
N HIS A 212 -13.60 12.24 -7.35
CA HIS A 212 -13.88 12.07 -8.78
C HIS A 212 -12.64 11.86 -9.65
N ASN A 213 -11.46 12.26 -9.19
CA ASN A 213 -10.23 12.24 -9.99
C ASN A 213 -9.29 11.07 -9.70
N CYS A 214 -9.53 10.28 -8.67
CA CYS A 214 -8.81 9.04 -8.40
C CYS A 214 -9.69 7.84 -8.78
N GLN A 215 -9.10 6.79 -9.34
CA GLN A 215 -9.85 5.56 -9.55
C GLN A 215 -10.20 4.91 -8.21
N TYR A 216 -11.47 4.98 -7.83
CA TYR A 216 -11.95 4.29 -6.64
C TYR A 216 -11.86 2.78 -6.85
N ILE A 217 -11.20 2.09 -5.92
CA ILE A 217 -11.12 0.64 -5.94
C ILE A 217 -12.49 0.10 -5.50
N GLN A 218 -13.18 -0.57 -6.40
CA GLN A 218 -14.12 -1.60 -6.02
C GLN A 218 -13.36 -2.92 -6.08
N PRO A 219 -13.05 -3.55 -4.95
CA PRO A 219 -12.37 -4.84 -4.97
C PRO A 219 -13.16 -5.82 -5.81
N ASP A 220 -12.57 -6.35 -6.87
CA ASP A 220 -13.13 -7.51 -7.56
C ASP A 220 -12.87 -8.73 -6.67
N LEU A 221 -13.83 -9.04 -5.82
CA LEU A 221 -13.83 -10.18 -4.89
C LEU A 221 -14.02 -11.52 -5.60
N THR A 222 -13.70 -11.63 -6.88
CA THR A 222 -13.69 -12.92 -7.59
C THR A 222 -12.65 -13.89 -7.06
N LEU A 223 -11.70 -13.45 -6.26
CA LEU A 223 -10.98 -14.32 -5.33
C LEU A 223 -11.97 -14.77 -4.26
N LYS A 224 -12.47 -15.99 -4.44
CA LYS A 224 -13.27 -16.68 -3.39
C LYS A 224 -12.36 -17.00 -2.21
N LEU A 225 -12.01 -16.00 -1.43
CA LEU A 225 -11.36 -16.21 -0.15
C LEU A 225 -12.43 -16.68 0.85
N PRO A 226 -12.18 -17.73 1.62
CA PRO A 226 -13.09 -18.15 2.69
C PRO A 226 -13.37 -17.00 3.67
N LYS A 227 -14.57 -16.96 4.25
CA LYS A 227 -14.97 -15.90 5.21
C LYS A 227 -14.00 -15.67 6.37
N ASN A 228 -13.28 -16.69 6.78
CA ASN A 228 -12.31 -16.65 7.86
C ASN A 228 -11.02 -15.85 7.52
N TYR A 229 -10.82 -15.46 6.27
CA TYR A 229 -9.71 -14.56 5.88
C TYR A 229 -9.95 -13.09 6.19
N TRP A 230 -11.19 -12.73 6.50
CA TRP A 230 -11.55 -11.35 6.72
C TRP A 230 -11.65 -11.07 8.21
N SER A 231 -10.96 -10.05 8.70
CA SER A 231 -11.25 -9.56 10.04
C SER A 231 -12.70 -9.09 10.12
N TYR A 232 -13.31 -9.21 11.30
CA TYR A 232 -14.70 -8.77 11.50
C TYR A 232 -14.92 -7.31 11.10
N GLY A 233 -13.95 -6.43 11.36
CA GLY A 233 -13.99 -5.03 10.95
C GLY A 233 -13.98 -4.83 9.44
N MET A 234 -13.22 -5.65 8.69
CA MET A 234 -13.21 -5.64 7.23
C MET A 234 -14.55 -6.08 6.65
N ILE A 235 -15.13 -7.14 7.20
CA ILE A 235 -16.45 -7.65 6.76
C ILE A 235 -17.51 -6.56 6.90
N ILE A 236 -17.60 -5.89 8.05
CA ILE A 236 -18.56 -4.81 8.26
C ILE A 236 -18.35 -3.66 7.27
N ASN A 237 -17.10 -3.29 7.02
CA ASN A 237 -16.81 -2.21 6.08
C ASN A 237 -17.14 -2.60 4.64
N MET A 238 -16.83 -3.81 4.23
CA MET A 238 -17.19 -4.30 2.90
C MET A 238 -18.70 -4.32 2.69
N GLU A 239 -19.48 -4.75 3.67
CA GLU A 239 -20.95 -4.70 3.61
C GLU A 239 -21.47 -3.26 3.51
N ARG A 240 -20.87 -2.30 4.24
CA ARG A 240 -21.20 -0.86 4.13
C ARG A 240 -20.91 -0.29 2.74
N TRP A 241 -19.95 -0.86 2.01
CA TRP A 241 -19.64 -0.46 0.63
C TRP A 241 -20.47 -1.21 -0.42
N GLY A 242 -21.46 -1.99 0.00
CA GLY A 242 -22.31 -2.76 -0.90
C GLY A 242 -21.63 -3.98 -1.52
N LEU A 243 -20.46 -4.36 -1.00
CA LEU A 243 -19.75 -5.55 -1.44
C LEU A 243 -20.41 -6.78 -0.84
N LYS A 244 -20.88 -7.69 -1.68
CA LYS A 244 -21.51 -8.94 -1.24
C LYS A 244 -20.50 -10.06 -1.22
N PHE A 245 -20.43 -10.77 -0.10
CA PHE A 245 -19.72 -12.04 -0.03
C PHE A 245 -20.54 -13.12 -0.77
N HIS A 246 -19.95 -13.76 -1.76
CA HIS A 246 -20.50 -14.99 -2.28
C HIS A 246 -20.03 -16.13 -1.35
N THR A 247 -20.99 -16.71 -0.65
CA THR A 247 -20.81 -17.89 0.21
C THR A 247 -20.54 -19.15 -0.61
#